data_37ed58d66344e267f4d87053812869a1
#
_entry.id   37ed58d66344e267f4d87053812869a1
#
_cell.length_a   1.000
_cell.length_b   1.000
_cell.length_c   1.000
_cell.angle_alpha   90.00
_cell.angle_beta   90.00
_cell.angle_gamma   90.00
#
_symmetry.space_group_name_H-M   'P 1'
#
loop_
_entity.id
_entity.type
_entity.pdbx_description
1 polymer ?
#
loop_
_entity_poly.entity_id
_entity_poly.type
_entity_poly.pdbx_seq_one_letter_code
_entity_poly.pdbx_strand_id
1 'polypeptide(L)'
;VYHPVVRTQPETGQKAIFVNPGFTVRIMDMPEEESAALLREIFDHCLQDRYCFSYRWAKGDLVAWDNAVSMHCATVLNMPVGTRRTMWRTIISGDTPI
;
A
#
# COMPACT_ATOMS: atom_id res chain seq x y z
N VAL A 1 -5.74 -10.98 10.37
CA VAL A 1 -5.40 -9.81 11.20
C VAL A 1 -6.38 -8.70 10.87
N TYR A 2 -6.80 -7.94 11.88
CA TYR A 2 -7.68 -6.79 11.72
C TYR A 2 -6.86 -5.50 11.88
N HIS A 3 -7.12 -4.54 11.02
CA HIS A 3 -6.51 -3.21 11.07
C HIS A 3 -7.57 -2.14 10.84
N PRO A 4 -7.38 -0.91 11.34
CA PRO A 4 -8.29 0.18 11.03
C PRO A 4 -8.21 0.53 9.53
N VAL A 5 -9.34 0.91 8.94
CA VAL A 5 -9.38 1.43 7.55
C VAL A 5 -8.64 2.77 7.43
N VAL A 6 -8.73 3.56 8.49
CA VAL A 6 -8.00 4.84 8.63
C VAL A 6 -7.17 4.77 9.90
N ARG A 7 -5.86 4.88 9.76
CA ARG A 7 -4.95 4.94 10.91
C ARG A 7 -4.46 6.36 11.17
N THR A 8 -3.99 6.56 12.39
CA THR A 8 -3.28 7.79 12.76
C THR A 8 -1.78 7.53 12.70
N GLN A 9 -1.03 8.39 12.00
CA GLN A 9 0.43 8.33 12.01
C GLN A 9 0.94 8.88 13.35
N PRO A 10 1.71 8.13 14.12
CA PRO A 10 2.09 8.52 15.48
C PRO A 10 2.91 9.82 15.56
N GLU A 11 3.81 10.01 14.58
CA GLU A 11 4.75 11.14 14.57
C GLU A 11 4.08 12.46 14.23
N THR A 12 3.05 12.45 13.41
CA THR A 12 2.42 13.67 12.89
C THR A 12 0.98 13.88 13.36
N GLY A 13 0.33 12.83 13.85
CA GLY A 13 -1.10 12.84 14.18
C GLY A 13 -2.02 12.86 12.96
N GLN A 14 -1.48 12.79 11.75
CA GLN A 14 -2.27 12.81 10.52
C GLN A 14 -3.00 11.49 10.30
N LYS A 15 -4.19 11.58 9.72
CA LYS A 15 -4.98 10.42 9.31
C LYS A 15 -4.54 9.95 7.92
N ALA A 16 -4.38 8.65 7.76
CA ALA A 16 -4.06 8.02 6.50
C ALA A 16 -4.97 6.82 6.24
N ILE A 17 -5.36 6.63 4.99
CA ILE A 17 -6.05 5.42 4.54
C ILE A 17 -5.10 4.23 4.67
N PHE A 18 -5.55 3.17 5.35
CA PHE A 18 -4.73 1.99 5.64
C PHE A 18 -5.40 0.70 5.12
N VAL A 19 -5.79 0.71 3.86
CA VAL A 19 -6.28 -0.46 3.13
C VAL A 19 -5.43 -0.68 1.88
N ASN A 20 -5.37 -1.91 1.40
CA ASN A 20 -4.55 -2.27 0.25
C ASN A 20 -5.30 -3.25 -0.66
N PRO A 21 -5.38 -3.02 -1.98
CA PRO A 21 -6.10 -3.91 -2.91
C PRO A 21 -5.61 -5.36 -2.90
N GLY A 22 -4.34 -5.59 -2.58
CA GLY A 22 -3.75 -6.92 -2.56
C GLY A 22 -3.96 -7.70 -1.26
N PHE A 23 -4.37 -7.02 -0.16
CA PHE A 23 -4.43 -7.65 1.16
C PHE A 23 -5.75 -7.42 1.90
N THR A 24 -6.46 -6.33 1.63
CA THR A 24 -7.71 -6.03 2.32
C THR A 24 -8.85 -6.82 1.71
N VAL A 25 -9.44 -7.71 2.51
CA VAL A 25 -10.52 -8.60 2.08
C VAL A 25 -11.88 -7.92 2.20
N ARG A 26 -12.15 -7.32 3.36
CA ARG A 26 -13.42 -6.63 3.63
C ARG A 26 -13.30 -5.66 4.79
N ILE A 27 -14.25 -4.74 4.88
CA ILE A 27 -14.48 -3.90 6.06
C ILE A 27 -15.46 -4.66 6.98
N MET A 28 -15.12 -4.73 8.27
CA MET A 28 -15.97 -5.40 9.27
C MET A 28 -17.16 -4.52 9.62
N ASP A 29 -18.16 -5.16 10.25
CA ASP A 29 -19.36 -4.52 10.79
C ASP A 29 -20.24 -3.80 9.74
N MET A 30 -20.11 -4.22 8.46
CA MET A 30 -20.99 -3.80 7.38
C MET A 30 -21.30 -4.97 6.43
N PRO A 31 -22.42 -4.92 5.67
CA PRO A 31 -22.74 -5.89 4.65
C PRO A 31 -21.62 -6.06 3.62
N GLU A 32 -21.46 -7.28 3.10
CA GLU A 32 -20.37 -7.58 2.16
C GLU A 32 -20.42 -6.72 0.90
N GLU A 33 -21.62 -6.49 0.36
CA GLU A 33 -21.83 -5.66 -0.83
C GLU A 33 -21.41 -4.19 -0.58
N GLU A 34 -21.78 -3.65 0.59
CA GLU A 34 -21.39 -2.29 0.98
C GLU A 34 -19.88 -2.18 1.18
N SER A 35 -19.29 -3.17 1.85
CA SER A 35 -17.85 -3.25 2.05
C SER A 35 -17.10 -3.26 0.71
N ALA A 36 -17.55 -4.08 -0.23
CA ALA A 36 -16.94 -4.17 -1.55
C ALA A 36 -17.08 -2.87 -2.35
N ALA A 37 -18.25 -2.22 -2.27
CA ALA A 37 -18.49 -0.94 -2.94
C ALA A 37 -17.59 0.16 -2.37
N LEU A 38 -17.52 0.27 -1.05
CA LEU A 38 -16.70 1.28 -0.37
C LEU A 38 -15.20 1.06 -0.62
N LEU A 39 -14.72 -0.17 -0.55
CA LEU A 39 -13.31 -0.48 -0.85
C LEU A 39 -12.97 -0.13 -2.30
N ARG A 40 -13.85 -0.39 -3.25
CA ARG A 40 -13.66 0.00 -4.65
C ARG A 40 -13.54 1.50 -4.79
N GLU A 41 -14.44 2.27 -4.18
CA GLU A 41 -14.40 3.73 -4.21
C GLU A 41 -13.09 4.27 -3.62
N ILE A 42 -12.65 3.72 -2.49
CA ILE A 42 -11.38 4.10 -1.86
C ILE A 42 -10.19 3.79 -2.79
N PHE A 43 -10.16 2.60 -3.40
CA PHE A 43 -9.08 2.23 -4.30
C PHE A 43 -9.06 3.07 -5.56
N ASP A 44 -10.22 3.33 -6.17
CA ASP A 44 -10.36 4.19 -7.35
C ASP A 44 -9.87 5.62 -7.03
N HIS A 45 -10.14 6.10 -5.83
CA HIS A 45 -9.62 7.39 -5.38
C HIS A 45 -8.09 7.36 -5.20
N CYS A 46 -7.56 6.37 -4.47
CA CYS A 46 -6.13 6.31 -4.14
C CYS A 46 -5.24 6.04 -5.35
N LEU A 47 -5.74 5.34 -6.36
CA LEU A 47 -4.97 4.94 -7.55
C LEU A 47 -5.04 5.94 -8.71
N GLN A 48 -5.59 7.14 -8.50
CA GLN A 48 -5.54 8.20 -9.51
C GLN A 48 -4.09 8.61 -9.79
N ASP A 49 -3.77 8.89 -11.04
CA ASP A 49 -2.41 9.26 -11.48
C ASP A 49 -1.79 10.40 -10.66
N ARG A 50 -2.61 11.35 -10.21
CA ARG A 50 -2.16 12.48 -9.38
C ARG A 50 -1.61 12.08 -8.01
N TYR A 51 -1.92 10.87 -7.54
CA TYR A 51 -1.45 10.32 -6.28
C TYR A 51 -0.43 9.20 -6.46
N CYS A 52 -0.17 8.79 -7.71
CA CYS A 52 0.72 7.70 -8.03
C CYS A 52 2.07 8.22 -8.53
N PHE A 53 3.13 7.62 -8.03
CA PHE A 53 4.49 7.89 -8.47
C PHE A 53 5.15 6.58 -8.90
N SER A 54 5.75 6.56 -10.07
CA SER A 54 6.49 5.39 -10.56
C SER A 54 7.98 5.64 -10.49
N TYR A 55 8.69 4.76 -9.76
CA TYR A 55 10.14 4.82 -9.64
C TYR A 55 10.80 3.76 -10.53
N ARG A 56 11.72 4.18 -11.39
CA ARG A 56 12.53 3.28 -12.20
C ARG A 56 13.87 3.03 -11.53
N TRP A 57 14.09 1.80 -11.12
CA TRP A 57 15.31 1.39 -10.43
C TRP A 57 16.55 1.42 -11.32
N ALA A 58 17.64 1.94 -10.79
CA ALA A 58 18.98 1.77 -11.33
C ALA A 58 19.86 0.98 -10.35
N LYS A 59 20.97 0.44 -10.85
CA LYS A 59 21.92 -0.27 -9.99
C LYS A 59 22.54 0.66 -8.96
N GLY A 60 22.44 0.31 -7.70
CA GLY A 60 22.97 1.08 -6.57
C GLY A 60 21.94 1.99 -5.91
N ASP A 61 20.71 2.04 -6.40
CA ASP A 61 19.66 2.82 -5.78
C ASP A 61 19.24 2.25 -4.43
N LEU A 62 18.97 3.15 -3.50
CA LEU A 62 18.30 2.91 -2.23
C LEU A 62 17.00 3.69 -2.21
N VAL A 63 15.90 3.01 -1.99
CA VAL A 63 14.57 3.63 -1.86
C VAL A 63 13.96 3.22 -0.54
N ALA A 64 13.49 4.21 0.22
CA ALA A 64 12.75 4.00 1.45
C ALA A 64 11.34 4.59 1.31
N TRP A 65 10.36 3.93 1.91
CA TRP A 65 8.98 4.42 1.99
C TRP A 65 8.36 4.08 3.33
N ASP A 66 7.40 4.89 3.73
CA ASP A 66 6.62 4.66 4.95
C ASP A 66 5.36 3.85 4.61
N ASN A 67 5.31 2.60 5.08
CA ASN A 67 4.14 1.73 4.91
C ASN A 67 2.90 2.20 5.69
N ALA A 68 3.07 3.10 6.65
CA ALA A 68 1.96 3.60 7.45
C ALA A 68 1.04 4.55 6.67
N VAL A 69 1.60 5.28 5.70
CA VAL A 69 0.90 6.35 4.97
C VAL A 69 0.97 6.21 3.45
N SER A 70 1.61 5.14 2.95
CA SER A 70 1.72 4.90 1.51
C SER A 70 1.46 3.45 1.14
N MET A 71 0.98 3.25 -0.08
CA MET A 71 0.88 1.94 -0.72
C MET A 71 1.94 1.82 -1.81
N HIS A 72 2.46 0.63 -2.01
CA HIS A 72 3.38 0.37 -3.11
C HIS A 72 3.09 -0.97 -3.77
N CYS A 73 3.42 -1.08 -5.04
CA CYS A 73 3.42 -2.36 -5.74
C CYS A 73 4.62 -2.47 -6.68
N ALA A 74 5.05 -3.69 -6.93
CA ALA A 74 6.09 -3.97 -7.90
C ALA A 74 5.47 -4.32 -9.25
N THR A 75 5.94 -3.69 -10.33
CA THR A 75 5.48 -3.93 -11.71
C THR A 75 6.23 -5.08 -12.38
N VAL A 76 6.66 -6.07 -11.60
CA VAL A 76 7.51 -7.19 -12.07
C VAL A 76 6.79 -8.19 -12.96
N LEU A 77 5.46 -8.20 -12.97
CA LEU A 77 4.66 -9.13 -13.78
C LEU A 77 4.90 -8.97 -15.28
N ASN A 78 5.37 -7.81 -15.72
CA ASN A 78 5.65 -7.50 -17.13
C ASN A 78 7.14 -7.62 -17.49
N MET A 79 7.95 -8.24 -16.62
CA MET A 79 9.36 -8.45 -16.93
C MET A 79 9.52 -9.56 -17.99
N PRO A 80 10.40 -9.38 -19.00
CA PRO A 80 10.71 -10.42 -19.94
C PRO A 80 11.22 -11.69 -19.27
N VAL A 81 10.83 -12.85 -19.80
CA VAL A 81 11.32 -14.15 -19.32
C VAL A 81 12.86 -14.18 -19.37
N GLY A 82 13.49 -14.65 -18.29
CA GLY A 82 14.95 -14.70 -18.17
C GLY A 82 15.60 -13.42 -17.62
N THR A 83 14.84 -12.36 -17.37
CA THR A 83 15.39 -11.16 -16.73
C THR A 83 15.77 -11.47 -15.29
N ARG A 84 17.02 -11.17 -14.93
CA ARG A 84 17.50 -11.26 -13.55
C ARG A 84 17.25 -9.94 -12.83
N ARG A 85 16.53 -10.00 -11.71
CA ARG A 85 16.33 -8.88 -10.80
C ARG A 85 16.74 -9.32 -9.39
N THR A 86 17.75 -8.69 -8.85
CA THR A 86 18.21 -8.93 -7.47
C THR A 86 18.01 -7.66 -6.66
N MET A 87 17.25 -7.75 -5.58
CA MET A 87 16.99 -6.65 -4.67
C MET A 87 17.10 -7.11 -3.23
N TRP A 88 17.65 -6.24 -2.40
CA TRP A 88 17.68 -6.41 -0.96
C TRP A 88 16.56 -5.60 -0.34
N ARG A 89 15.91 -6.15 0.66
CA ARG A 89 14.86 -5.46 1.42
C ARG A 89 15.08 -5.66 2.91
N THR A 90 14.96 -4.59 3.66
CA THR A 90 14.83 -4.63 5.10
C THR A 90 13.54 -3.90 5.50
N ILE A 91 12.97 -4.27 6.63
CA ILE A 91 11.77 -3.66 7.18
C ILE A 91 12.09 -3.28 8.62
N ILE A 92 11.75 -2.05 8.96
CA ILE A 92 11.80 -1.56 10.33
C ILE A 92 10.40 -1.81 10.93
N SER A 93 10.35 -2.47 12.08
CA SER A 93 9.09 -2.67 12.80
C SER A 93 8.61 -1.34 13.35
N GLY A 94 7.33 -1.06 13.15
CA GLY A 94 6.64 0.09 13.72
C GLY A 94 5.62 -0.33 14.78
N ASP A 95 4.83 0.63 15.22
CA ASP A 95 3.76 0.42 16.20
C ASP A 95 2.55 -0.30 15.60
N THR A 96 1.73 -0.86 16.48
CA THR A 96 0.43 -1.42 16.07
C THR A 96 -0.45 -0.31 15.51
N PRO A 97 -1.07 -0.50 14.32
CA PRO A 97 -1.96 0.50 13.73
C PRO A 97 -3.17 0.77 14.63
N ILE A 98 -3.44 2.05 14.90
CA ILE A 98 -4.58 2.53 15.69
C ILE A 98 -5.37 3.57 14.91
#